data_a82d0849e643b08e2f6499e19a7673a5
#
_entry.id   a82d0849e643b08e2f6499e19a7673a5
#
_cell.length_a   1.000
_cell.length_b   1.000
_cell.length_c   1.000
_cell.angle_alpha   90.00
_cell.angle_beta   90.00
_cell.angle_gamma   90.00
#
_symmetry.space_group_name_H-M   'P 1'
#
loop_
_entity.id
_entity.type
_entity.pdbx_description
1 polymer ?
#
loop_
_entity_poly.entity_id
_entity_poly.type
_entity_poly.pdbx_seq_one_letter_code
_entity_poly.pdbx_strand_id
1 'polypeptide(L)'
;MFTPIHTSLGALLLYQSSSSLLLHNGSVFGVSSLLSGVMLSPSRDNVPVIAGLLSSVVPIYLFMPSLLPTYPAASSSWASLFTTVGTGFLLGWGTKNGRGCTSGHMLCGLSRLSPRSLIATAIFFTTALLTANFVSGIPQCSAGIPCYTPVYPSRSELEFMTGATAITFLTNAFIIPRTMDRSESSRSIFSYLAGIQFGTGLFISGMADPVKVLRFFAFLTDPARFDPSLAFVILFGILPSLFTYLSVKPGQNINNNKGKQAKPTLADTWRLPTATVADINWRFVAGAMVFGVAWGLRGVCPGPAVLRSVLQPKWGLAQMAGYMLGSLI
;
A
#
# COMPACT_ATOMS: atom_id res chain seq x y z
N MET A 1 13.13 -2.10 14.25
CA MET A 1 12.68 -2.50 15.60
C MET A 1 11.17 -2.47 15.65
N PHE A 2 10.58 -3.24 16.54
CA PHE A 2 9.13 -3.39 16.69
C PHE A 2 8.46 -2.08 17.14
N THR A 3 7.54 -1.55 16.35
CA THR A 3 6.87 -0.26 16.60
C THR A 3 5.35 -0.43 16.63
N PRO A 4 4.79 -1.04 17.69
CA PRO A 4 3.37 -1.44 17.71
C PRO A 4 2.42 -0.25 17.54
N ILE A 5 2.64 0.86 18.25
CA ILE A 5 1.77 2.04 18.22
C ILE A 5 1.83 2.72 16.85
N HIS A 6 3.04 2.98 16.32
CA HIS A 6 3.19 3.57 15.00
C HIS A 6 2.49 2.73 13.94
N THR A 7 2.74 1.42 13.92
CA THR A 7 2.17 0.54 12.91
C THR A 7 0.64 0.45 13.03
N SER A 8 0.09 0.43 14.25
CA SER A 8 -1.36 0.43 14.46
C SER A 8 -2.02 1.70 13.93
N LEU A 9 -1.50 2.89 14.28
CA LEU A 9 -2.04 4.16 13.82
C LEU A 9 -1.85 4.36 12.31
N GLY A 10 -0.69 3.98 11.78
CA GLY A 10 -0.45 3.99 10.33
C GLY A 10 -1.39 3.03 9.58
N ALA A 11 -1.65 1.84 10.12
CA ALA A 11 -2.59 0.88 9.55
C ALA A 11 -4.04 1.40 9.56
N LEU A 12 -4.45 2.13 10.61
CA LEU A 12 -5.74 2.82 10.66
C LEU A 12 -5.85 3.88 9.56
N LEU A 13 -4.79 4.63 9.28
CA LEU A 13 -4.77 5.59 8.16
C LEU A 13 -4.89 4.87 6.80
N LEU A 14 -4.20 3.75 6.61
CA LEU A 14 -4.32 2.92 5.40
C LEU A 14 -5.75 2.40 5.22
N TYR A 15 -6.37 1.93 6.30
CA TYR A 15 -7.78 1.55 6.33
C TYR A 15 -8.69 2.71 5.95
N GLN A 16 -8.57 3.84 6.64
CA GLN A 16 -9.41 5.02 6.41
C GLN A 16 -9.31 5.51 4.98
N SER A 17 -8.09 5.63 4.44
CA SER A 17 -7.86 6.05 3.07
C SER A 17 -8.47 5.10 2.05
N SER A 18 -8.18 3.80 2.16
CA SER A 18 -8.62 2.80 1.18
C SER A 18 -10.13 2.56 1.23
N SER A 19 -10.71 2.47 2.43
CA SER A 19 -12.15 2.30 2.61
C SER A 19 -12.92 3.56 2.20
N SER A 20 -12.41 4.75 2.51
CA SER A 20 -13.07 6.00 2.13
C SER A 20 -13.01 6.25 0.63
N LEU A 21 -11.92 5.86 -0.06
CA LEU A 21 -11.87 5.93 -1.53
C LEU A 21 -12.96 5.04 -2.15
N LEU A 22 -13.17 3.86 -1.56
CA LEU A 22 -14.28 2.99 -1.97
C LEU A 22 -15.62 3.65 -1.67
N LEU A 23 -15.87 4.12 -0.44
CA LEU A 23 -17.14 4.65 -0.02
C LEU A 23 -17.55 5.95 -0.72
N HIS A 24 -16.60 6.82 -1.02
CA HIS A 24 -16.88 8.10 -1.65
C HIS A 24 -16.78 8.04 -3.18
N ASN A 25 -15.69 7.52 -3.73
CA ASN A 25 -15.47 7.47 -5.18
C ASN A 25 -15.90 6.16 -5.85
N GLY A 26 -16.34 5.17 -5.06
CA GLY A 26 -16.72 3.85 -5.59
C GLY A 26 -15.55 3.02 -6.13
N SER A 27 -14.30 3.42 -5.89
CA SER A 27 -13.10 2.83 -6.49
C SER A 27 -12.23 2.13 -5.46
N VAL A 28 -11.59 1.03 -5.84
CA VAL A 28 -10.68 0.27 -4.98
C VAL A 28 -9.29 0.88 -5.00
N PHE A 29 -8.65 0.99 -3.83
CA PHE A 29 -7.30 1.54 -3.69
C PHE A 29 -6.24 0.49 -4.05
N GLY A 30 -5.93 0.37 -5.34
CA GLY A 30 -4.85 -0.50 -5.83
C GLY A 30 -3.68 0.32 -6.37
N VAL A 31 -2.61 0.52 -5.58
CA VAL A 31 -1.49 1.40 -5.98
C VAL A 31 -0.87 0.98 -7.31
N SER A 32 -0.69 -0.33 -7.54
CA SER A 32 -0.11 -0.80 -8.80
C SER A 32 -0.96 -0.45 -10.02
N SER A 33 -2.28 -0.61 -9.94
CA SER A 33 -3.19 -0.25 -11.04
C SER A 33 -3.30 1.27 -11.22
N LEU A 34 -3.32 2.03 -10.13
CA LEU A 34 -3.31 3.49 -10.18
C LEU A 34 -2.01 4.01 -10.80
N LEU A 35 -0.86 3.46 -10.41
CA LEU A 35 0.45 3.83 -10.94
C LEU A 35 0.59 3.49 -12.43
N SER A 36 0.23 2.27 -12.82
CA SER A 36 0.20 1.88 -14.24
C SER A 36 -0.79 2.75 -15.03
N GLY A 37 -1.93 3.11 -14.42
CA GLY A 37 -2.88 4.03 -15.01
C GLY A 37 -2.29 5.42 -15.26
N VAL A 38 -1.54 5.99 -14.31
CA VAL A 38 -0.87 7.29 -14.49
C VAL A 38 0.15 7.24 -15.63
N MET A 39 0.87 6.12 -15.76
CA MET A 39 1.92 5.97 -16.77
C MET A 39 1.38 5.69 -18.18
N LEU A 40 0.31 4.91 -18.31
CA LEU A 40 -0.17 4.39 -19.59
C LEU A 40 -1.46 5.07 -20.08
N SER A 41 -2.31 5.50 -19.16
CA SER A 41 -3.61 6.14 -19.47
C SER A 41 -4.00 7.10 -18.34
N PRO A 42 -3.31 8.27 -18.24
CA PRO A 42 -3.56 9.24 -17.18
C PRO A 42 -5.02 9.71 -17.20
N SER A 43 -5.63 9.75 -16.02
CA SER A 43 -7.02 10.12 -15.84
C SER A 43 -7.25 10.89 -14.55
N ARG A 44 -8.41 11.51 -14.41
CA ARG A 44 -8.84 12.20 -13.20
C ARG A 44 -9.10 11.25 -12.02
N ASP A 45 -9.13 9.95 -12.25
CA ASP A 45 -9.32 8.95 -11.20
C ASP A 45 -7.97 8.44 -10.64
N ASN A 46 -6.89 8.43 -11.44
CA ASN A 46 -5.59 7.87 -11.02
C ASN A 46 -4.52 8.93 -10.69
N VAL A 47 -4.41 10.00 -11.50
CA VAL A 47 -3.39 11.04 -11.31
C VAL A 47 -3.49 11.72 -9.95
N PRO A 48 -4.67 12.15 -9.46
CA PRO A 48 -4.76 12.80 -8.16
C PRO A 48 -4.33 11.91 -7.00
N VAL A 49 -4.65 10.60 -7.03
CA VAL A 49 -4.25 9.66 -5.96
C VAL A 49 -2.73 9.55 -5.87
N ILE A 50 -2.05 9.38 -7.02
CA ILE A 50 -0.58 9.28 -7.05
C ILE A 50 0.07 10.61 -6.69
N ALA A 51 -0.48 11.73 -7.15
CA ALA A 51 -0.03 13.06 -6.74
C ALA A 51 -0.16 13.28 -5.23
N GLY A 52 -1.29 12.89 -4.65
CA GLY A 52 -1.49 12.91 -3.20
C GLY A 52 -0.51 12.01 -2.43
N LEU A 53 -0.27 10.80 -2.97
CA LEU A 53 0.73 9.88 -2.41
C LEU A 53 2.13 10.51 -2.37
N LEU A 54 2.57 11.16 -3.46
CA LEU A 54 3.84 11.89 -3.51
C LEU A 54 3.86 13.07 -2.53
N SER A 55 2.77 13.82 -2.44
CA SER A 55 2.64 14.98 -1.56
C SER A 55 2.68 14.61 -0.07
N SER A 56 2.39 13.36 0.29
CA SER A 56 2.47 12.88 1.69
C SER A 56 3.88 12.95 2.28
N VAL A 57 4.91 13.03 1.44
CA VAL A 57 6.30 13.27 1.89
C VAL A 57 6.43 14.59 2.63
N VAL A 58 5.69 15.63 2.22
CA VAL A 58 5.82 16.99 2.78
C VAL A 58 5.47 17.04 4.28
N PRO A 59 4.28 16.63 4.74
CA PRO A 59 3.97 16.67 6.16
C PRO A 59 4.90 15.76 6.99
N ILE A 60 5.32 14.62 6.46
CA ILE A 60 6.27 13.75 7.17
C ILE A 60 7.64 14.41 7.28
N TYR A 61 8.14 15.03 6.21
CA TYR A 61 9.43 15.75 6.23
C TYR A 61 9.42 16.92 7.22
N LEU A 62 8.31 17.67 7.30
CA LEU A 62 8.22 18.86 8.15
C LEU A 62 7.98 18.51 9.63
N PHE A 63 7.14 17.53 9.91
CA PHE A 63 6.69 17.25 11.28
C PHE A 63 7.30 15.99 11.89
N MET A 64 7.67 15.01 11.07
CA MET A 64 8.09 13.69 11.53
C MET A 64 9.25 13.12 10.70
N PRO A 65 10.39 13.84 10.60
CA PRO A 65 11.53 13.40 9.79
C PRO A 65 12.12 12.05 10.25
N SER A 66 11.89 11.65 11.51
CA SER A 66 12.29 10.35 12.07
C SER A 66 11.58 9.15 11.39
N LEU A 67 10.42 9.38 10.75
CA LEU A 67 9.69 8.34 10.04
C LEU A 67 10.09 8.19 8.56
N LEU A 68 10.99 9.04 8.07
CA LEU A 68 11.50 8.89 6.72
C LEU A 68 12.37 7.63 6.60
N PRO A 69 12.16 6.79 5.59
CA PRO A 69 12.94 5.59 5.41
C PRO A 69 14.41 5.93 5.08
N THR A 70 15.31 5.20 5.72
CA THR A 70 16.74 5.29 5.41
C THR A 70 17.06 4.29 4.31
N TYR A 71 17.36 4.81 3.12
CA TYR A 71 17.81 3.96 2.04
C TYR A 71 19.32 3.71 2.16
N PRO A 72 19.79 2.46 2.00
CA PRO A 72 21.22 2.18 1.94
C PRO A 72 21.91 3.06 0.90
N ALA A 73 23.12 3.54 1.23
CA ALA A 73 23.92 4.27 0.26
C ALA A 73 24.17 3.36 -0.95
N ALA A 74 23.48 3.64 -2.05
CA ALA A 74 23.68 2.89 -3.28
C ALA A 74 25.00 3.33 -3.89
N SER A 75 25.91 2.37 -4.11
CA SER A 75 27.13 2.64 -4.86
C SER A 75 26.75 3.21 -6.23
N SER A 76 27.46 4.19 -6.74
CA SER A 76 27.21 4.80 -8.06
C SER A 76 27.60 3.86 -9.23
N SER A 77 27.77 2.56 -8.96
CA SER A 77 28.13 1.56 -9.96
C SER A 77 26.97 1.26 -10.92
N TRP A 78 27.32 0.95 -12.15
CA TRP A 78 26.37 0.45 -13.16
C TRP A 78 25.60 -0.79 -12.69
N ALA A 79 26.24 -1.67 -11.92
CA ALA A 79 25.59 -2.84 -11.34
C ALA A 79 24.42 -2.47 -10.40
N SER A 80 24.59 -1.44 -9.57
CA SER A 80 23.52 -0.91 -8.71
C SER A 80 22.36 -0.32 -9.51
N LEU A 81 22.66 0.34 -10.63
CA LEU A 81 21.62 0.89 -11.52
C LEU A 81 20.84 -0.26 -12.19
N PHE A 82 21.54 -1.23 -12.79
CA PHE A 82 20.88 -2.38 -13.43
C PHE A 82 20.04 -3.19 -12.46
N THR A 83 20.52 -3.42 -11.25
CA THR A 83 19.72 -4.13 -10.22
C THR A 83 18.50 -3.32 -9.78
N THR A 84 18.59 -1.98 -9.71
CA THR A 84 17.46 -1.12 -9.38
C THR A 84 16.41 -1.10 -10.49
N VAL A 85 16.82 -0.93 -11.74
CA VAL A 85 15.93 -1.01 -12.91
C VAL A 85 15.34 -2.41 -13.05
N GLY A 86 16.15 -3.45 -12.90
CA GLY A 86 15.70 -4.84 -12.98
C GLY A 86 14.67 -5.21 -11.92
N THR A 87 14.87 -4.79 -10.66
CA THR A 87 13.86 -5.00 -9.60
C THR A 87 12.60 -4.18 -9.86
N GLY A 88 12.72 -2.96 -10.41
CA GLY A 88 11.57 -2.19 -10.88
C GLY A 88 10.80 -2.93 -11.98
N PHE A 89 11.51 -3.50 -12.95
CA PHE A 89 10.91 -4.29 -14.04
C PHE A 89 10.14 -5.51 -13.50
N LEU A 90 10.74 -6.29 -12.62
CA LEU A 90 10.07 -7.42 -11.98
C LEU A 90 8.83 -6.99 -11.21
N LEU A 91 8.91 -5.85 -10.51
CA LEU A 91 7.79 -5.27 -9.78
C LEU A 91 6.63 -4.89 -10.72
N GLY A 92 6.94 -4.22 -11.84
CA GLY A 92 5.97 -3.80 -12.86
C GLY A 92 5.32 -4.99 -13.57
N TRP A 93 6.12 -5.90 -14.10
CA TRP A 93 5.66 -7.10 -14.78
C TRP A 93 4.85 -8.01 -13.85
N GLY A 94 5.35 -8.21 -12.62
CA GLY A 94 4.71 -9.03 -11.61
C GLY A 94 3.33 -8.49 -11.22
N THR A 95 3.23 -7.19 -10.93
CA THR A 95 1.94 -6.58 -10.55
C THR A 95 0.95 -6.48 -11.71
N LYS A 96 1.41 -6.29 -12.95
CA LYS A 96 0.56 -6.31 -14.14
C LYS A 96 -0.06 -7.68 -14.36
N ASN A 97 0.77 -8.72 -14.45
CA ASN A 97 0.31 -10.07 -14.73
C ASN A 97 -0.41 -10.70 -13.53
N GLY A 98 0.08 -10.45 -12.29
CA GLY A 98 -0.59 -10.82 -11.04
C GLY A 98 -1.84 -10.00 -10.73
N ARG A 99 -2.17 -9.00 -11.59
CA ARG A 99 -3.37 -8.18 -11.49
C ARG A 99 -3.52 -7.43 -10.17
N GLY A 100 -2.41 -7.03 -9.56
CA GLY A 100 -2.42 -6.27 -8.32
C GLY A 100 -1.14 -6.39 -7.49
N CYS A 101 -1.10 -5.64 -6.40
CA CYS A 101 -0.01 -5.62 -5.42
C CYS A 101 -0.58 -5.82 -4.00
N THR A 102 0.23 -5.61 -2.98
CA THR A 102 -0.20 -5.74 -1.57
C THR A 102 -1.42 -4.88 -1.23
N SER A 103 -1.49 -3.60 -1.66
CA SER A 103 -2.66 -2.76 -1.39
C SER A 103 -3.93 -3.27 -2.09
N GLY A 104 -3.81 -3.77 -3.32
CA GLY A 104 -4.93 -4.31 -4.09
C GLY A 104 -5.43 -5.65 -3.57
N HIS A 105 -4.54 -6.60 -3.32
CA HIS A 105 -4.91 -7.96 -2.91
C HIS A 105 -5.01 -8.12 -1.40
N MET A 106 -4.03 -7.65 -0.61
CA MET A 106 -4.09 -7.81 0.84
C MET A 106 -5.06 -6.80 1.46
N LEU A 107 -4.80 -5.49 1.34
CA LEU A 107 -5.59 -4.50 2.05
C LEU A 107 -7.03 -4.44 1.55
N CYS A 108 -7.24 -4.33 0.24
CA CYS A 108 -8.57 -4.19 -0.34
C CYS A 108 -9.21 -5.53 -0.76
N GLY A 109 -8.41 -6.49 -1.19
CA GLY A 109 -8.91 -7.76 -1.73
C GLY A 109 -9.35 -8.74 -0.65
N LEU A 110 -8.52 -8.94 0.39
CA LEU A 110 -8.88 -9.79 1.55
C LEU A 110 -10.04 -9.20 2.33
N SER A 111 -10.08 -7.87 2.51
CA SER A 111 -11.19 -7.20 3.18
C SER A 111 -12.53 -7.35 2.42
N ARG A 112 -12.50 -7.63 1.12
CA ARG A 112 -13.68 -7.93 0.31
C ARG A 112 -13.98 -9.43 0.20
N LEU A 113 -13.27 -10.27 0.96
CA LEU A 113 -13.37 -11.72 0.91
C LEU A 113 -13.21 -12.29 -0.50
N SER A 114 -12.30 -11.70 -1.30
CA SER A 114 -12.04 -12.16 -2.67
C SER A 114 -11.16 -13.41 -2.66
N PRO A 115 -11.67 -14.60 -3.08
CA PRO A 115 -10.86 -15.82 -3.08
C PRO A 115 -9.65 -15.71 -4.01
N ARG A 116 -9.80 -14.98 -5.14
CA ARG A 116 -8.71 -14.69 -6.06
C ARG A 116 -7.60 -13.88 -5.41
N SER A 117 -7.97 -12.89 -4.56
CA SER A 117 -6.99 -12.09 -3.83
C SER A 117 -6.30 -12.89 -2.72
N LEU A 118 -7.00 -13.84 -2.11
CA LEU A 118 -6.40 -14.77 -1.15
C LEU A 118 -5.33 -15.64 -1.82
N ILE A 119 -5.63 -16.21 -2.99
CA ILE A 119 -4.66 -17.02 -3.77
C ILE A 119 -3.46 -16.15 -4.18
N ALA A 120 -3.69 -14.95 -4.73
CA ALA A 120 -2.59 -14.04 -5.07
C ALA A 120 -1.70 -13.74 -3.87
N THR A 121 -2.33 -13.40 -2.73
CA THR A 121 -1.63 -13.09 -1.48
C THR A 121 -0.79 -14.27 -0.99
N ALA A 122 -1.36 -15.48 -0.99
CA ALA A 122 -0.62 -16.68 -0.61
C ALA A 122 0.60 -16.89 -1.50
N ILE A 123 0.48 -16.75 -2.82
CA ILE A 123 1.58 -16.94 -3.78
C ILE A 123 2.67 -15.89 -3.55
N PHE A 124 2.34 -14.58 -3.63
CA PHE A 124 3.38 -13.56 -3.57
C PHE A 124 4.00 -13.44 -2.17
N PHE A 125 3.23 -13.68 -1.10
CA PHE A 125 3.76 -13.65 0.26
C PHE A 125 4.73 -14.80 0.51
N THR A 126 4.36 -16.03 0.16
CA THR A 126 5.26 -17.19 0.28
C THR A 126 6.52 -17.00 -0.56
N THR A 127 6.39 -16.51 -1.80
CA THR A 127 7.55 -16.27 -2.66
C THR A 127 8.44 -15.17 -2.11
N ALA A 128 7.87 -14.07 -1.58
CA ALA A 128 8.64 -13.00 -0.95
C ALA A 128 9.36 -13.49 0.30
N LEU A 129 8.68 -14.29 1.12
CA LEU A 129 9.23 -14.90 2.32
C LEU A 129 10.45 -15.78 1.99
N LEU A 130 10.33 -16.69 1.03
CA LEU A 130 11.44 -17.54 0.58
C LEU A 130 12.58 -16.70 0.01
N THR A 131 12.28 -15.73 -0.83
CA THR A 131 13.30 -14.87 -1.44
C THR A 131 14.05 -14.04 -0.40
N ALA A 132 13.37 -13.45 0.55
CA ALA A 132 14.00 -12.64 1.60
C ALA A 132 14.94 -13.48 2.49
N ASN A 133 14.54 -14.69 2.86
CA ASN A 133 15.32 -15.54 3.73
C ASN A 133 16.50 -16.25 3.03
N PHE A 134 16.33 -16.69 1.78
CA PHE A 134 17.34 -17.53 1.10
C PHE A 134 18.19 -16.80 0.06
N VAL A 135 17.76 -15.62 -0.41
CA VAL A 135 18.46 -14.89 -1.48
C VAL A 135 19.00 -13.55 -1.02
N SER A 136 18.17 -12.72 -0.36
CA SER A 136 18.51 -11.31 -0.10
C SER A 136 19.37 -11.08 1.12
N GLY A 137 19.21 -11.94 2.11
CA GLY A 137 19.71 -11.66 3.46
C GLY A 137 18.91 -10.55 4.17
N ILE A 138 18.60 -10.77 5.44
CA ILE A 138 17.76 -9.84 6.21
C ILE A 138 18.65 -8.93 7.04
N PRO A 139 18.48 -7.59 6.97
CA PRO A 139 19.30 -6.65 7.73
C PRO A 139 19.13 -6.83 9.25
N GLN A 140 20.25 -6.81 9.96
CA GLN A 140 20.26 -6.83 11.43
C GLN A 140 19.68 -5.55 12.03
N CYS A 141 19.14 -5.65 13.25
CA CYS A 141 18.85 -4.47 14.08
C CYS A 141 20.12 -3.95 14.74
N SER A 142 19.99 -2.94 15.58
CA SER A 142 21.13 -2.37 16.33
C SER A 142 21.88 -3.48 17.10
N ALA A 143 23.21 -3.36 17.17
CA ALA A 143 24.08 -4.39 17.72
C ALA A 143 23.58 -4.94 19.08
N GLY A 144 23.32 -6.25 19.12
CA GLY A 144 22.94 -6.97 20.32
C GLY A 144 21.47 -6.87 20.74
N ILE A 145 20.61 -6.11 20.02
CA ILE A 145 19.19 -5.96 20.36
C ILE A 145 18.30 -6.70 19.35
N PRO A 146 17.45 -7.64 19.78
CA PRO A 146 16.51 -8.30 18.89
C PRO A 146 15.51 -7.31 18.25
N CYS A 147 15.13 -7.56 16.99
CA CYS A 147 14.26 -6.67 16.24
C CYS A 147 12.80 -6.62 16.77
N TYR A 148 12.38 -7.62 17.52
CA TYR A 148 11.07 -7.65 18.20
C TYR A 148 11.02 -6.81 19.48
N THR A 149 12.14 -6.17 19.90
CA THR A 149 12.12 -5.24 21.04
C THR A 149 11.24 -4.04 20.73
N PRO A 150 10.22 -3.74 21.56
CA PRO A 150 9.28 -2.66 21.26
C PRO A 150 9.92 -1.28 21.44
N VAL A 151 9.62 -0.41 20.48
CA VAL A 151 9.95 1.01 20.50
C VAL A 151 8.65 1.80 20.48
N TYR A 152 8.52 2.69 21.46
CA TYR A 152 7.34 3.54 21.61
C TYR A 152 7.60 4.94 21.04
N PRO A 153 6.55 5.61 20.53
CA PRO A 153 6.69 6.97 20.02
C PRO A 153 7.00 7.96 21.14
N SER A 154 7.72 9.01 20.79
CA SER A 154 7.80 10.21 21.60
C SER A 154 6.42 10.88 21.74
N ARG A 155 6.28 11.80 22.67
CA ARG A 155 5.01 12.52 22.87
C ARG A 155 4.59 13.29 21.62
N SER A 156 5.52 13.99 20.97
CA SER A 156 5.25 14.75 19.74
C SER A 156 4.87 13.83 18.57
N GLU A 157 5.52 12.66 18.44
CA GLU A 157 5.14 11.65 17.45
C GLU A 157 3.72 11.12 17.69
N LEU A 158 3.40 10.81 18.94
CA LEU A 158 2.07 10.30 19.30
C LEU A 158 0.98 11.35 19.01
N GLU A 159 1.21 12.62 19.39
CA GLU A 159 0.30 13.73 19.12
C GLU A 159 0.08 13.92 17.61
N PHE A 160 1.14 13.90 16.81
CA PHE A 160 1.03 13.99 15.35
C PHE A 160 0.23 12.82 14.76
N MET A 161 0.59 11.58 15.11
CA MET A 161 -0.03 10.39 14.56
C MET A 161 -1.51 10.27 14.94
N THR A 162 -1.85 10.55 16.20
CA THR A 162 -3.25 10.54 16.67
C THR A 162 -4.03 11.68 16.05
N GLY A 163 -3.44 12.87 15.94
CA GLY A 163 -4.03 14.01 15.26
C GLY A 163 -4.31 13.73 13.79
N ALA A 164 -3.33 13.19 13.06
CA ALA A 164 -3.49 12.81 11.65
C ALA A 164 -4.61 11.77 11.47
N THR A 165 -4.66 10.76 12.35
CA THR A 165 -5.69 9.72 12.31
C THR A 165 -7.07 10.28 12.61
N ALA A 166 -7.20 11.16 13.61
CA ALA A 166 -8.46 11.80 13.97
C ALA A 166 -8.95 12.77 12.89
N ILE A 167 -8.07 13.61 12.35
CA ILE A 167 -8.39 14.54 11.26
C ILE A 167 -8.86 13.77 10.04
N THR A 168 -8.16 12.68 9.67
CA THR A 168 -8.55 11.82 8.54
C THR A 168 -9.94 11.23 8.78
N PHE A 169 -10.21 10.71 9.97
CA PHE A 169 -11.52 10.16 10.32
C PHE A 169 -12.63 11.22 10.22
N LEU A 170 -12.43 12.38 10.84
CA LEU A 170 -13.41 13.49 10.82
C LEU A 170 -13.65 13.97 9.38
N THR A 171 -12.60 14.11 8.60
CA THR A 171 -12.72 14.53 7.19
C THR A 171 -13.54 13.51 6.40
N ASN A 172 -13.19 12.23 6.48
CA ASN A 172 -13.86 11.19 5.68
C ASN A 172 -15.31 10.93 6.16
N ALA A 173 -15.55 10.91 7.48
CA ALA A 173 -16.86 10.55 8.01
C ALA A 173 -17.86 11.72 8.00
N PHE A 174 -17.39 12.95 8.19
CA PHE A 174 -18.27 14.09 8.44
C PHE A 174 -18.12 15.22 7.43
N ILE A 175 -16.89 15.62 7.06
CA ILE A 175 -16.68 16.78 6.18
C ILE A 175 -17.06 16.42 4.75
N ILE A 176 -16.42 15.39 4.18
CA ILE A 176 -16.63 15.01 2.77
C ILE A 176 -18.11 14.79 2.42
N PRO A 177 -18.90 13.98 3.18
CA PRO A 177 -20.30 13.74 2.84
C PRO A 177 -21.21 14.98 2.95
N ARG A 178 -20.80 16.01 3.68
CA ARG A 178 -21.60 17.23 3.91
C ARG A 178 -21.23 18.39 3.01
N THR A 179 -19.98 18.44 2.54
CA THR A 179 -19.43 19.61 1.83
C THR A 179 -19.16 19.38 0.36
N MET A 180 -19.06 18.13 -0.06
CA MET A 180 -18.70 17.81 -1.46
C MET A 180 -19.91 17.30 -2.24
N ASP A 181 -20.10 17.86 -3.44
CA ASP A 181 -21.12 17.44 -4.40
C ASP A 181 -20.64 16.29 -5.28
N ARG A 182 -21.59 15.64 -5.97
CA ARG A 182 -21.30 14.61 -6.97
C ARG A 182 -20.77 15.20 -8.27
N SER A 183 -19.55 15.72 -8.25
CA SER A 183 -18.85 16.27 -9.40
C SER A 183 -17.53 15.55 -9.66
N GLU A 184 -17.01 15.67 -10.88
CA GLU A 184 -15.68 15.17 -11.21
C GLU A 184 -14.59 15.88 -10.40
N SER A 185 -14.74 17.17 -10.16
CA SER A 185 -13.79 17.95 -9.37
C SER A 185 -13.74 17.45 -7.91
N SER A 186 -14.90 17.22 -7.28
CA SER A 186 -14.98 16.67 -5.92
C SER A 186 -14.33 15.28 -5.83
N ARG A 187 -14.57 14.41 -6.82
CA ARG A 187 -13.93 13.10 -6.88
C ARG A 187 -12.40 13.19 -7.00
N SER A 188 -11.90 14.11 -7.84
CA SER A 188 -10.46 14.33 -8.02
C SER A 188 -9.82 14.90 -6.76
N ILE A 189 -10.45 15.88 -6.11
CA ILE A 189 -9.97 16.45 -4.84
C ILE A 189 -9.93 15.36 -3.77
N PHE A 190 -11.00 14.58 -3.64
CA PHE A 190 -11.03 13.49 -2.67
C PHE A 190 -9.99 12.40 -2.97
N SER A 191 -9.79 12.06 -4.25
CA SER A 191 -8.72 11.13 -4.68
C SER A 191 -7.34 11.61 -4.25
N TYR A 192 -7.06 12.91 -4.38
CA TYR A 192 -5.81 13.51 -3.92
C TYR A 192 -5.66 13.42 -2.40
N LEU A 193 -6.69 13.75 -1.64
CA LEU A 193 -6.70 13.62 -0.18
C LEU A 193 -6.50 12.16 0.25
N ALA A 194 -7.18 11.21 -0.39
CA ALA A 194 -6.99 9.79 -0.12
C ALA A 194 -5.55 9.35 -0.39
N GLY A 195 -4.91 9.88 -1.44
CA GLY A 195 -3.49 9.66 -1.72
C GLY A 195 -2.57 10.13 -0.60
N ILE A 196 -2.78 11.36 -0.10
CA ILE A 196 -2.02 11.91 1.05
C ILE A 196 -2.22 11.03 2.29
N GLN A 197 -3.45 10.70 2.63
CA GLN A 197 -3.78 9.86 3.79
C GLN A 197 -3.10 8.49 3.70
N PHE A 198 -3.13 7.87 2.52
CA PHE A 198 -2.51 6.58 2.29
C PHE A 198 -0.98 6.65 2.43
N GLY A 199 -0.34 7.65 1.82
CA GLY A 199 1.10 7.85 1.92
C GLY A 199 1.56 8.12 3.34
N THR A 200 0.85 8.98 4.07
CA THR A 200 1.08 9.22 5.50
C THR A 200 0.96 7.92 6.31
N GLY A 201 -0.04 7.09 6.00
CA GLY A 201 -0.20 5.75 6.59
C GLY A 201 0.97 4.81 6.29
N LEU A 202 1.53 4.84 5.07
CA LEU A 202 2.73 4.06 4.71
C LEU A 202 3.96 4.46 5.53
N PHE A 203 4.17 5.76 5.74
CA PHE A 203 5.30 6.24 6.58
C PHE A 203 5.12 5.85 8.04
N ILE A 204 3.97 6.19 8.62
CA ILE A 204 3.71 5.93 10.04
C ILE A 204 3.71 4.43 10.35
N SER A 205 3.15 3.58 9.49
CA SER A 205 3.17 2.12 9.69
C SER A 205 4.57 1.51 9.52
N GLY A 206 5.50 2.25 8.92
CA GLY A 206 6.82 1.76 8.54
C GLY A 206 6.82 0.89 7.28
N MET A 207 5.68 0.80 6.56
CA MET A 207 5.64 0.06 5.28
C MET A 207 6.41 0.78 4.16
N ALA A 208 6.74 2.06 4.33
CA ALA A 208 7.62 2.80 3.43
C ALA A 208 9.09 2.41 3.59
N ASP A 209 9.48 1.81 4.72
CA ASP A 209 10.85 1.39 5.01
C ASP A 209 11.12 -0.04 4.49
N PRO A 210 11.98 -0.20 3.48
CA PRO A 210 12.32 -1.51 2.93
C PRO A 210 12.92 -2.48 3.95
N VAL A 211 13.72 -1.94 4.87
CA VAL A 211 14.40 -2.73 5.91
C VAL A 211 13.38 -3.34 6.87
N LYS A 212 12.38 -2.57 7.27
CA LYS A 212 11.30 -3.03 8.15
C LYS A 212 10.47 -4.14 7.49
N VAL A 213 10.20 -4.00 6.19
CA VAL A 213 9.49 -5.02 5.41
C VAL A 213 10.30 -6.32 5.33
N LEU A 214 11.62 -6.25 5.06
CA LEU A 214 12.47 -7.44 5.02
C LEU A 214 12.57 -8.12 6.39
N ARG A 215 12.66 -7.36 7.48
CA ARG A 215 12.68 -7.89 8.84
C ARG A 215 11.38 -8.61 9.22
N PHE A 216 10.25 -8.20 8.66
CA PHE A 216 9.00 -8.93 8.85
C PHE A 216 9.04 -10.35 8.27
N PHE A 217 9.85 -10.62 7.25
CA PHE A 217 10.04 -11.96 6.69
C PHE A 217 11.04 -12.82 7.47
N ALA A 218 11.75 -12.30 8.47
CA ALA A 218 12.83 -13.00 9.18
C ALA A 218 12.39 -14.18 10.03
N PHE A 219 11.11 -14.35 10.30
CA PHE A 219 10.61 -15.32 11.29
C PHE A 219 10.96 -16.80 10.99
N LEU A 220 11.33 -17.15 9.74
CA LEU A 220 11.69 -18.51 9.37
C LEU A 220 13.14 -18.88 9.72
N THR A 221 14.08 -17.98 9.51
CA THR A 221 15.51 -18.32 9.57
C THR A 221 16.25 -17.68 10.73
N ASP A 222 15.83 -16.50 11.16
CA ASP A 222 16.46 -15.75 12.25
C ASP A 222 15.42 -14.98 13.07
N PRO A 223 14.82 -15.61 14.08
CA PRO A 223 13.84 -14.95 14.94
C PRO A 223 14.34 -13.66 15.61
N ALA A 224 15.66 -13.51 15.84
CA ALA A 224 16.22 -12.29 16.42
C ALA A 224 16.09 -11.08 15.49
N ARG A 225 16.03 -11.32 14.18
CA ARG A 225 15.81 -10.26 13.16
C ARG A 225 14.34 -10.03 12.85
N PHE A 226 13.44 -10.83 13.37
CA PHE A 226 12.01 -10.70 13.12
C PHE A 226 11.42 -9.43 13.75
N ASP A 227 10.78 -8.61 12.94
CA ASP A 227 10.01 -7.44 13.37
C ASP A 227 8.51 -7.71 13.14
N PRO A 228 7.72 -7.96 14.20
CA PRO A 228 6.29 -8.31 14.06
C PRO A 228 5.39 -7.11 13.73
N SER A 229 5.92 -5.89 13.61
CA SER A 229 5.13 -4.67 13.43
C SER A 229 4.07 -4.80 12.33
N LEU A 230 4.44 -5.32 11.15
CA LEU A 230 3.53 -5.37 10.01
C LEU A 230 2.35 -6.33 10.19
N ALA A 231 2.37 -7.23 11.19
CA ALA A 231 1.20 -8.02 11.57
C ALA A 231 0.04 -7.12 12.06
N PHE A 232 0.33 -5.96 12.64
CA PHE A 232 -0.68 -5.00 13.07
C PHE A 232 -1.44 -4.37 11.90
N VAL A 233 -0.90 -4.43 10.67
CA VAL A 233 -1.64 -4.01 9.46
C VAL A 233 -2.82 -4.95 9.21
N ILE A 234 -2.73 -6.23 9.57
CA ILE A 234 -3.86 -7.15 9.47
C ILE A 234 -4.96 -6.73 10.45
N LEU A 235 -4.59 -6.44 11.71
CA LEU A 235 -5.54 -6.10 12.77
C LEU A 235 -6.18 -4.72 12.58
N PHE A 236 -5.41 -3.70 12.22
CA PHE A 236 -5.86 -2.31 12.17
C PHE A 236 -6.07 -1.78 10.74
N GLY A 237 -5.67 -2.52 9.73
CA GLY A 237 -5.88 -2.18 8.32
C GLY A 237 -6.93 -3.08 7.66
N ILE A 238 -6.67 -4.40 7.61
CA ILE A 238 -7.50 -5.35 6.87
C ILE A 238 -8.82 -5.64 7.60
N LEU A 239 -8.80 -5.94 8.90
CA LEU A 239 -10.01 -6.27 9.65
C LEU A 239 -11.03 -5.12 9.68
N PRO A 240 -10.68 -3.85 9.99
CA PRO A 240 -11.64 -2.76 9.91
C PRO A 240 -12.18 -2.53 8.50
N SER A 241 -11.33 -2.71 7.46
CA SER A 241 -11.78 -2.66 6.07
C SER A 241 -12.79 -3.75 5.75
N LEU A 242 -12.61 -4.96 6.28
CA LEU A 242 -13.55 -6.07 6.15
C LEU A 242 -14.91 -5.73 6.79
N PHE A 243 -14.89 -5.23 8.03
CA PHE A 243 -16.14 -4.83 8.71
C PHE A 243 -16.88 -3.74 7.95
N THR A 244 -16.16 -2.73 7.44
CA THR A 244 -16.75 -1.68 6.61
C THR A 244 -17.38 -2.27 5.33
N TYR A 245 -16.68 -3.16 4.64
CA TYR A 245 -17.17 -3.80 3.44
C TYR A 245 -18.43 -4.65 3.70
N LEU A 246 -18.43 -5.45 4.77
CA LEU A 246 -19.57 -6.28 5.16
C LEU A 246 -20.79 -5.45 5.60
N SER A 247 -20.56 -4.29 6.19
CA SER A 247 -21.65 -3.37 6.62
C SER A 247 -22.30 -2.66 5.45
N VAL A 248 -21.50 -2.18 4.49
CA VAL A 248 -21.99 -1.39 3.35
C VAL A 248 -22.46 -2.27 2.19
N LYS A 249 -21.85 -3.45 2.01
CA LYS A 249 -22.11 -4.40 0.91
C LYS A 249 -22.14 -3.73 -0.48
N PRO A 250 -21.05 -3.07 -0.90
CA PRO A 250 -21.01 -2.32 -2.14
C PRO A 250 -21.35 -3.22 -3.34
N GLY A 251 -22.23 -2.73 -4.23
CA GLY A 251 -22.61 -3.43 -5.47
C GLY A 251 -23.61 -4.58 -5.31
N GLN A 252 -24.05 -4.90 -4.11
CA GLN A 252 -25.11 -5.90 -3.91
C GLN A 252 -26.50 -5.25 -3.94
N ASN A 253 -27.44 -5.84 -4.69
CA ASN A 253 -28.85 -5.49 -4.60
C ASN A 253 -29.39 -6.01 -3.28
N ILE A 254 -29.63 -5.14 -2.33
CA ILE A 254 -30.35 -5.49 -1.10
C ILE A 254 -31.83 -5.64 -1.49
N ASN A 255 -32.25 -6.88 -1.76
CA ASN A 255 -33.64 -7.25 -1.98
C ASN A 255 -34.45 -7.14 -0.66
N ASN A 256 -34.55 -5.95 -0.12
CA ASN A 256 -35.48 -5.66 0.96
C ASN A 256 -36.30 -4.42 0.57
N ASN A 257 -37.59 -4.55 0.53
CA ASN A 257 -38.74 -3.66 0.29
C ASN A 257 -38.62 -2.13 0.46
N LYS A 258 -37.42 -1.55 0.45
CA LYS A 258 -37.15 -0.11 0.37
C LYS A 258 -35.99 0.13 -0.60
N GLY A 259 -36.33 0.24 -1.87
CA GLY A 259 -35.46 0.28 -3.06
C GLY A 259 -34.39 1.39 -3.16
N LYS A 260 -33.51 1.55 -2.20
CA LYS A 260 -32.33 2.38 -2.37
C LYS A 260 -31.08 1.51 -2.27
N GLN A 261 -30.55 1.14 -3.42
CA GLN A 261 -29.21 0.59 -3.54
C GLN A 261 -28.21 1.59 -2.93
N ALA A 262 -27.35 1.12 -2.01
CA ALA A 262 -26.29 1.96 -1.47
C ALA A 262 -25.39 2.43 -2.62
N LYS A 263 -25.24 3.73 -2.80
CA LYS A 263 -24.38 4.36 -3.81
C LYS A 263 -23.18 4.98 -3.13
N PRO A 264 -22.04 5.11 -3.83
CA PRO A 264 -20.93 5.93 -3.34
C PRO A 264 -21.39 7.38 -3.10
N THR A 265 -20.71 8.09 -2.19
CA THR A 265 -21.08 9.47 -1.85
C THR A 265 -20.91 10.43 -3.03
N LEU A 266 -19.77 10.34 -3.75
CA LEU A 266 -19.36 11.27 -4.82
C LEU A 266 -19.48 10.66 -6.23
N ALA A 267 -19.76 9.35 -6.34
CA ALA A 267 -19.89 8.66 -7.63
C ALA A 267 -21.27 8.00 -7.76
N ASP A 268 -21.67 7.69 -8.99
CA ASP A 268 -22.97 7.07 -9.26
C ASP A 268 -22.94 5.55 -9.14
N THR A 269 -21.78 4.93 -9.35
CA THR A 269 -21.62 3.48 -9.41
C THR A 269 -20.38 3.01 -8.66
N TRP A 270 -20.43 1.77 -8.17
CA TRP A 270 -19.29 1.07 -7.61
C TRP A 270 -18.45 0.46 -8.73
N ARG A 271 -17.15 0.75 -8.75
CA ARG A 271 -16.17 0.18 -9.68
C ARG A 271 -15.37 -0.91 -8.99
N LEU A 272 -16.02 -2.02 -8.76
CA LEU A 272 -15.39 -3.18 -8.12
C LEU A 272 -14.77 -4.11 -9.16
N PRO A 273 -13.62 -4.75 -8.86
CA PRO A 273 -13.10 -5.81 -9.69
C PRO A 273 -14.10 -6.97 -9.78
N THR A 274 -14.44 -7.36 -11.00
CA THR A 274 -15.40 -8.45 -11.29
C THR A 274 -14.73 -9.81 -11.49
N ALA A 275 -13.40 -9.83 -11.60
CA ALA A 275 -12.63 -11.05 -11.85
C ALA A 275 -12.74 -12.05 -10.68
N THR A 276 -12.95 -13.31 -11.02
CA THR A 276 -13.19 -14.45 -10.13
C THR A 276 -12.00 -15.42 -10.11
N VAL A 277 -12.13 -16.53 -9.43
CA VAL A 277 -11.14 -17.63 -9.45
C VAL A 277 -10.99 -18.26 -10.84
N ALA A 278 -12.05 -18.25 -11.64
CA ALA A 278 -12.02 -18.78 -13.02
C ALA A 278 -11.07 -17.99 -13.94
N ASP A 279 -10.77 -16.73 -13.59
CA ASP A 279 -9.85 -15.88 -14.34
C ASP A 279 -8.36 -16.09 -13.96
N ILE A 280 -8.08 -17.03 -13.06
CA ILE A 280 -6.71 -17.40 -12.68
C ILE A 280 -6.12 -18.27 -13.77
N ASN A 281 -5.11 -17.74 -14.44
CA ASN A 281 -4.32 -18.44 -15.44
C ASN A 281 -2.85 -18.51 -15.04
N TRP A 282 -2.01 -19.18 -15.82
CA TRP A 282 -0.58 -19.31 -15.53
C TRP A 282 0.14 -17.95 -15.43
N ARG A 283 -0.28 -16.93 -16.21
CA ARG A 283 0.30 -15.58 -16.16
C ARG A 283 0.01 -14.89 -14.82
N PHE A 284 -1.18 -15.10 -14.29
CA PHE A 284 -1.54 -14.57 -12.97
C PHE A 284 -0.66 -15.18 -11.87
N VAL A 285 -0.47 -16.50 -11.89
CA VAL A 285 0.38 -17.20 -10.93
C VAL A 285 1.84 -16.75 -11.07
N ALA A 286 2.38 -16.75 -12.28
CA ALA A 286 3.73 -16.30 -12.55
C ALA A 286 3.93 -14.82 -12.17
N GLY A 287 2.94 -13.96 -12.47
CA GLY A 287 2.97 -12.55 -12.08
C GLY A 287 3.01 -12.37 -10.57
N ALA A 288 2.18 -13.10 -9.83
CA ALA A 288 2.18 -13.08 -8.36
C ALA A 288 3.53 -13.58 -7.79
N MET A 289 4.11 -14.65 -8.37
CA MET A 289 5.44 -15.15 -7.97
C MET A 289 6.54 -14.12 -8.22
N VAL A 290 6.59 -13.54 -9.42
CA VAL A 290 7.61 -12.54 -9.78
C VAL A 290 7.47 -11.28 -8.94
N PHE A 291 6.25 -10.83 -8.65
CA PHE A 291 6.01 -9.75 -7.70
C PHE A 291 6.55 -10.10 -6.31
N GLY A 292 6.30 -11.32 -5.82
CA GLY A 292 6.82 -11.80 -4.55
C GLY A 292 8.35 -11.83 -4.52
N VAL A 293 9.00 -12.30 -5.60
CA VAL A 293 10.48 -12.24 -5.73
C VAL A 293 10.98 -10.81 -5.62
N ALA A 294 10.43 -9.87 -6.41
CA ALA A 294 10.84 -8.47 -6.38
C ALA A 294 10.67 -7.85 -4.99
N TRP A 295 9.55 -8.15 -4.32
CA TRP A 295 9.24 -7.68 -2.97
C TRP A 295 10.21 -8.28 -1.92
N GLY A 296 10.48 -9.58 -1.97
CA GLY A 296 11.43 -10.26 -1.09
C GLY A 296 12.89 -9.83 -1.31
N LEU A 297 13.28 -9.48 -2.54
CA LEU A 297 14.63 -9.00 -2.84
C LEU A 297 14.94 -7.63 -2.21
N ARG A 298 13.98 -6.73 -2.17
CA ARG A 298 14.22 -5.32 -1.84
C ARG A 298 13.32 -4.75 -0.74
N GLY A 299 12.32 -5.48 -0.27
CA GLY A 299 11.34 -4.97 0.71
C GLY A 299 10.46 -3.84 0.18
N VAL A 300 10.40 -3.63 -1.14
CA VAL A 300 9.73 -2.49 -1.76
C VAL A 300 8.54 -2.95 -2.58
N CYS A 301 7.35 -2.43 -2.28
CA CYS A 301 6.15 -2.58 -3.11
C CYS A 301 5.85 -1.27 -3.87
N PRO A 302 4.87 -1.23 -4.79
CA PRO A 302 4.65 -0.06 -5.66
C PRO A 302 4.44 1.28 -4.94
N GLY A 303 3.76 1.29 -3.78
CA GLY A 303 3.56 2.53 -3.00
C GLY A 303 4.87 3.15 -2.50
N PRO A 304 5.67 2.43 -1.69
CA PRO A 304 7.01 2.85 -1.31
C PRO A 304 7.93 3.18 -2.47
N ALA A 305 7.82 2.47 -3.60
CA ALA A 305 8.61 2.77 -4.80
C ALA A 305 8.30 4.16 -5.39
N VAL A 306 7.02 4.55 -5.39
CA VAL A 306 6.59 5.91 -5.77
C VAL A 306 7.17 6.94 -4.80
N LEU A 307 7.08 6.71 -3.48
CA LEU A 307 7.65 7.63 -2.47
C LEU A 307 9.17 7.78 -2.60
N ARG A 308 9.87 6.70 -2.94
CA ARG A 308 11.31 6.73 -3.18
C ARG A 308 11.70 7.66 -4.33
N SER A 309 10.84 7.89 -5.32
CA SER A 309 11.13 8.80 -6.43
C SER A 309 11.27 10.25 -5.99
N VAL A 310 10.69 10.63 -4.85
CA VAL A 310 10.86 11.96 -4.22
C VAL A 310 12.03 11.93 -3.22
N LEU A 311 12.10 10.90 -2.37
CA LEU A 311 13.08 10.84 -1.29
C LEU A 311 14.51 10.55 -1.78
N GLN A 312 14.64 9.78 -2.86
CA GLN A 312 15.92 9.40 -3.48
C GLN A 312 15.77 9.44 -5.02
N PRO A 313 15.69 10.65 -5.64
CA PRO A 313 15.23 10.81 -7.03
C PRO A 313 15.99 9.95 -8.04
N LYS A 314 17.31 9.92 -8.00
CA LYS A 314 18.14 9.12 -8.92
C LYS A 314 17.70 7.66 -8.96
N TRP A 315 17.57 7.04 -7.79
CA TRP A 315 17.29 5.60 -7.65
C TRP A 315 15.79 5.30 -7.75
N GLY A 316 14.96 6.18 -7.22
CA GLY A 316 13.52 6.05 -7.32
C GLY A 316 13.03 6.18 -8.76
N LEU A 317 13.53 7.15 -9.52
CA LEU A 317 13.19 7.32 -10.94
C LEU A 317 13.71 6.15 -11.79
N ALA A 318 14.93 5.64 -11.51
CA ALA A 318 15.44 4.44 -12.17
C ALA A 318 14.55 3.22 -11.89
N GLN A 319 14.08 3.06 -10.65
CA GLN A 319 13.14 2.00 -10.30
C GLN A 319 11.78 2.17 -10.99
N MET A 320 11.29 3.41 -11.10
CA MET A 320 10.03 3.71 -11.83
C MET A 320 10.16 3.47 -13.32
N ALA A 321 11.30 3.79 -13.92
CA ALA A 321 11.57 3.44 -15.32
C ALA A 321 11.52 1.93 -15.55
N GLY A 322 12.16 1.15 -14.68
CA GLY A 322 12.04 -0.32 -14.69
C GLY A 322 10.60 -0.77 -14.54
N TYR A 323 9.86 -0.22 -13.57
CA TYR A 323 8.45 -0.54 -13.35
C TYR A 323 7.59 -0.29 -14.60
N MET A 324 7.78 0.85 -15.24
CA MET A 324 7.09 1.20 -16.49
C MET A 324 7.38 0.17 -17.59
N LEU A 325 8.65 -0.16 -17.82
CA LEU A 325 9.05 -1.16 -18.81
C LEU A 325 8.39 -2.53 -18.53
N GLY A 326 8.41 -2.99 -17.28
CA GLY A 326 7.76 -4.24 -16.89
C GLY A 326 6.23 -4.19 -17.03
N SER A 327 5.63 -3.02 -16.84
CA SER A 327 4.17 -2.84 -17.00
C SER A 327 3.72 -2.80 -18.46
N LEU A 328 4.61 -2.58 -19.41
CA LEU A 328 4.29 -2.59 -20.85
C LEU A 328 4.19 -4.01 -21.41
N ILE A 329 4.98 -4.96 -20.89
CA ILE A 329 5.08 -6.35 -21.32
C ILE A 329 4.14 -7.24 -20.49
#